data_ac7127530c286833eb0024ff731df384
#
_entry.id   ac7127530c286833eb0024ff731df384
#
_cell.length_a   1.000
_cell.length_b   1.000
_cell.length_c   1.000
_cell.angle_alpha   90.00
_cell.angle_beta   90.00
_cell.angle_gamma   90.00
#
_symmetry.space_group_name_H-M   'P 1'
#
loop_
_entity.id
_entity.type
_entity.pdbx_description
1 polymer ?
#
loop_
_entity_poly.entity_id
_entity_poly.type
_entity_poly.pdbx_seq_one_letter_code
_entity_poly.pdbx_strand_id
1 'polypeptide(L)'
;MKACPHRRIRPLGEGAVGDVHLCVDVYRRRLVVVKWLRAEVHEGSEAAKRFEHEASRMAGRSFDGVIKVEDYGSDEFGRTWMAMEFVDGMPPNSVILRPGDTWGVHRLLEGVGRSLDELHGLGVVHRDLKPDNIILRGVAHGWDPVIIDLGIAKWLAHEVATATGSVFGTPHYMSPEQFKDTKSVGPATDRYALAVIGFELLSQELPYDGSTLPELLHQHMESSVPSLRIRATDEHGIERLRPVPTLDAFMQVAMAKAPSGRYGSGAEMAEAFRKAAMADGLWSAPATPAPLFEPLERPILEMRPPRGPVQRFDIREGPVVMGRHEACQLVLTSPRLSRLHACIYPHRGRVWVADLNSQNGTRYQDKQLGNSTSMPVRTDGKPSTVTLYDQVVEVVALRP
;
A
#
# COMPACT_ATOMS: atom_id res chain seq x y z
N MET A 1 8.87 15.88 22.97
CA MET A 1 9.13 14.88 21.92
C MET A 1 8.53 13.56 22.36
N LYS A 2 7.76 12.91 21.51
CA LYS A 2 7.12 11.62 21.81
C LYS A 2 7.91 10.55 21.08
N ALA A 3 8.71 9.76 21.79
CA ALA A 3 9.45 8.65 21.19
C ALA A 3 8.48 7.76 20.39
N CYS A 4 8.90 7.27 19.23
CA CYS A 4 8.07 6.38 18.43
C CYS A 4 7.75 5.11 19.24
N PRO A 5 6.49 4.83 19.59
CA PRO A 5 6.13 3.71 20.46
C PRO A 5 6.14 2.37 19.73
N HIS A 6 6.29 2.39 18.40
CA HIS A 6 6.14 1.22 17.54
C HIS A 6 7.47 0.49 17.34
N ARG A 7 7.43 -0.84 17.28
CA ARG A 7 8.61 -1.68 17.06
C ARG A 7 8.65 -2.18 15.61
N ARG A 8 9.80 -1.98 14.97
CA ARG A 8 10.03 -2.41 13.57
C ARG A 8 10.01 -3.92 13.47
N ILE A 9 9.31 -4.43 12.46
CA ILE A 9 9.26 -5.84 12.07
C ILE A 9 10.15 -6.05 10.84
N ARG A 10 9.88 -5.31 9.74
CA ARG A 10 10.65 -5.39 8.50
C ARG A 10 10.44 -4.13 7.65
N PRO A 11 11.36 -3.83 6.73
CA PRO A 11 11.13 -2.78 5.76
C PRO A 11 10.00 -3.18 4.80
N LEU A 12 9.24 -2.18 4.35
CA LEU A 12 8.25 -2.30 3.29
C LEU A 12 8.73 -1.60 2.01
N GLY A 13 9.56 -0.56 2.14
CA GLY A 13 10.12 0.18 1.04
C GLY A 13 11.02 1.32 1.53
N GLU A 14 11.89 1.75 0.63
CA GLU A 14 12.72 2.94 0.79
C GLU A 14 12.31 3.92 -0.29
N GLY A 15 11.94 5.13 0.09
CA GLY A 15 11.54 6.20 -0.82
C GLY A 15 12.53 7.36 -0.81
N ALA A 16 12.39 8.27 -1.77
CA ALA A 16 13.20 9.48 -1.86
C ALA A 16 13.16 10.34 -0.58
N VAL A 17 12.08 10.28 0.18
CA VAL A 17 11.80 11.14 1.33
C VAL A 17 11.92 10.41 2.66
N GLY A 18 11.90 9.07 2.67
CA GLY A 18 11.98 8.33 3.92
C GLY A 18 11.84 6.83 3.77
N ASP A 19 12.00 6.16 4.89
CA ASP A 19 11.96 4.71 5.02
C ASP A 19 10.62 4.28 5.59
N VAL A 20 10.00 3.27 4.98
CA VAL A 20 8.71 2.72 5.38
C VAL A 20 8.90 1.32 5.97
N HIS A 21 8.40 1.10 7.17
CA HIS A 21 8.51 -0.19 7.85
C HIS A 21 7.15 -0.70 8.33
N LEU A 22 6.97 -2.01 8.23
CA LEU A 22 5.96 -2.71 9.01
C LEU A 22 6.42 -2.72 10.47
N CYS A 23 5.52 -2.32 11.36
CA CYS A 23 5.79 -2.22 12.78
C CYS A 23 4.67 -2.89 13.58
N VAL A 24 4.92 -3.15 14.85
CA VAL A 24 3.90 -3.57 15.81
C VAL A 24 3.66 -2.48 16.86
N ASP A 25 2.38 -2.15 17.05
CA ASP A 25 1.90 -1.43 18.23
C ASP A 25 1.59 -2.47 19.31
N VAL A 26 2.52 -2.59 20.24
CA VAL A 26 2.45 -3.63 21.30
C VAL A 26 1.28 -3.41 22.24
N TYR A 27 0.99 -2.14 22.56
CA TYR A 27 -0.07 -1.79 23.50
C TYR A 27 -1.48 -1.99 22.92
N ARG A 28 -1.64 -1.69 21.61
CA ARG A 28 -2.92 -1.87 20.92
C ARG A 28 -3.04 -3.22 20.21
N ARG A 29 -1.98 -4.06 20.28
CA ARG A 29 -1.93 -5.40 19.68
C ARG A 29 -2.30 -5.39 18.20
N ARG A 30 -1.68 -4.51 17.42
CA ARG A 30 -1.96 -4.40 15.98
C ARG A 30 -0.73 -4.09 15.17
N LEU A 31 -0.78 -4.42 13.89
CA LEU A 31 0.21 -4.00 12.92
C LEU A 31 -0.05 -2.54 12.52
N VAL A 32 1.03 -1.81 12.33
CA VAL A 32 1.03 -0.43 11.83
C VAL A 32 2.15 -0.27 10.81
N VAL A 33 1.99 0.67 9.90
CA VAL A 33 3.05 1.11 9.00
C VAL A 33 3.61 2.41 9.53
N VAL A 34 4.92 2.49 9.69
CA VAL A 34 5.56 3.73 10.12
C VAL A 34 6.50 4.21 9.02
N LYS A 35 6.31 5.45 8.60
CA LYS A 35 7.16 6.17 7.65
C LYS A 35 8.03 7.14 8.44
N TRP A 36 9.36 6.98 8.37
CA TRP A 36 10.32 7.93 8.92
C TRP A 36 10.87 8.80 7.81
N LEU A 37 10.92 10.09 8.02
CA LEU A 37 11.66 10.97 7.13
C LEU A 37 13.16 10.66 7.20
N ARG A 38 13.89 10.91 6.10
CA ARG A 38 15.34 10.74 6.07
C ARG A 38 16.02 11.68 7.06
N ALA A 39 17.19 11.29 7.54
CA ALA A 39 17.96 12.06 8.53
C ALA A 39 18.36 13.46 8.04
N GLU A 40 18.43 13.66 6.71
CA GLU A 40 18.73 14.94 6.09
C GLU A 40 17.58 15.94 6.22
N VAL A 41 16.36 15.46 6.52
CA VAL A 41 15.18 16.28 6.81
C VAL A 41 15.11 16.52 8.32
N HIS A 42 15.83 17.55 8.80
CA HIS A 42 15.90 17.86 10.21
C HIS A 42 14.55 18.35 10.78
N GLU A 43 14.34 18.08 12.08
CA GLU A 43 13.26 18.68 12.85
C GLU A 43 13.26 20.23 12.68
N GLY A 44 12.08 20.81 12.43
CA GLY A 44 11.93 22.26 12.21
C GLY A 44 12.26 22.73 10.79
N SER A 45 12.76 21.88 9.89
CA SER A 45 12.86 22.22 8.47
C SER A 45 11.46 22.44 7.86
N GLU A 46 11.38 23.21 6.78
CA GLU A 46 10.09 23.41 6.06
C GLU A 46 9.48 22.07 5.63
N ALA A 47 10.33 21.12 5.30
CA ALA A 47 9.95 19.75 4.96
C ALA A 47 9.27 19.04 6.13
N ALA A 48 9.88 19.03 7.30
CA ALA A 48 9.32 18.41 8.50
C ALA A 48 8.02 19.09 8.92
N LYS A 49 7.95 20.42 8.93
CA LYS A 49 6.73 21.19 9.26
C LYS A 49 5.57 20.87 8.35
N ARG A 50 5.82 20.74 7.03
CA ARG A 50 4.78 20.38 6.06
C ARG A 50 4.30 18.94 6.26
N PHE A 51 5.23 18.01 6.48
CA PHE A 51 4.88 16.61 6.79
C PHE A 51 4.00 16.53 8.05
N GLU A 52 4.37 17.23 9.12
CA GLU A 52 3.59 17.32 10.36
C GLU A 52 2.22 17.99 10.13
N HIS A 53 2.19 19.08 9.34
CA HIS A 53 0.95 19.76 9.01
C HIS A 53 -0.03 18.82 8.28
N GLU A 54 0.43 18.08 7.29
CA GLU A 54 -0.44 17.14 6.56
C GLU A 54 -0.80 15.93 7.40
N ALA A 55 0.16 15.37 8.17
CA ALA A 55 -0.14 14.33 9.14
C ALA A 55 -1.23 14.80 10.13
N SER A 56 -1.16 16.02 10.62
CA SER A 56 -2.15 16.60 11.54
C SER A 56 -3.53 16.76 10.91
N ARG A 57 -3.61 17.11 9.61
CA ARG A 57 -4.89 17.21 8.89
C ARG A 57 -5.59 15.86 8.73
N MET A 58 -4.81 14.79 8.64
CA MET A 58 -5.32 13.43 8.44
C MET A 58 -5.51 12.68 9.75
N ALA A 59 -4.73 13.03 10.79
CA ALA A 59 -4.79 12.35 12.08
C ALA A 59 -6.18 12.45 12.72
N GLY A 60 -6.70 11.31 13.18
CA GLY A 60 -8.00 11.21 13.79
C GLY A 60 -9.20 11.31 12.85
N ARG A 61 -8.98 11.47 11.54
CA ARG A 61 -10.01 11.39 10.52
C ARG A 61 -10.02 10.00 9.89
N SER A 62 -11.18 9.57 9.43
CA SER A 62 -11.35 8.34 8.67
C SER A 62 -12.05 8.68 7.38
N PHE A 63 -11.46 8.30 6.27
CA PHE A 63 -12.00 8.46 4.92
C PHE A 63 -12.17 7.06 4.32
N ASP A 64 -13.24 6.86 3.55
CA ASP A 64 -13.43 5.59 2.89
C ASP A 64 -12.40 5.42 1.76
N GLY A 65 -11.67 4.31 1.77
CA GLY A 65 -10.63 4.03 0.77
C GLY A 65 -9.37 4.89 0.85
N VAL A 66 -9.10 5.59 1.97
CA VAL A 66 -7.84 6.31 2.23
C VAL A 66 -7.21 5.80 3.52
N ILE A 67 -5.90 5.62 3.50
CA ILE A 67 -5.15 5.14 4.67
C ILE A 67 -5.36 6.05 5.89
N LYS A 68 -5.62 5.44 7.03
CA LYS A 68 -5.80 6.17 8.28
C LYS A 68 -4.45 6.52 8.89
N VAL A 69 -4.22 7.79 9.17
CA VAL A 69 -3.09 8.26 9.99
C VAL A 69 -3.46 8.10 11.46
N GLU A 70 -2.66 7.35 12.19
CA GLU A 70 -2.93 6.99 13.59
C GLU A 70 -2.20 7.90 14.58
N ASP A 71 -0.96 8.25 14.28
CA ASP A 71 -0.11 9.07 15.13
C ASP A 71 1.06 9.64 14.32
N TYR A 72 1.70 10.69 14.81
CA TYR A 72 2.91 11.27 14.23
C TYR A 72 3.74 11.95 15.32
N GLY A 73 5.01 12.22 15.04
CA GLY A 73 5.89 12.90 15.98
C GLY A 73 7.36 12.86 15.53
N SER A 74 8.24 13.18 16.47
CA SER A 74 9.69 13.09 16.28
C SER A 74 10.30 12.09 17.25
N ASP A 75 11.26 11.29 16.81
CA ASP A 75 11.97 10.34 17.66
C ASP A 75 13.06 11.06 18.50
N GLU A 76 13.77 10.31 19.35
CA GLU A 76 14.83 10.83 20.21
C GLU A 76 16.03 11.41 19.46
N PHE A 77 16.15 11.12 18.16
CA PHE A 77 17.17 11.65 17.26
C PHE A 77 16.67 12.83 16.42
N GLY A 78 15.46 13.32 16.68
CA GLY A 78 14.83 14.41 15.93
C GLY A 78 14.31 14.00 14.54
N ARG A 79 14.19 12.69 14.23
CA ARG A 79 13.61 12.24 12.98
C ARG A 79 12.10 12.22 13.06
N THR A 80 11.47 12.92 12.16
CA THR A 80 10.01 12.95 12.07
C THR A 80 9.46 11.61 11.54
N TRP A 81 8.39 11.13 12.14
CA TRP A 81 7.72 9.88 11.76
C TRP A 81 6.19 10.05 11.73
N MET A 82 5.54 9.21 10.95
CA MET A 82 4.09 9.08 10.88
C MET A 82 3.72 7.61 10.91
N ALA A 83 2.81 7.24 11.81
CA ALA A 83 2.24 5.90 11.91
C ALA A 83 0.87 5.87 11.24
N MET A 84 0.66 4.86 10.43
CA MET A 84 -0.55 4.63 9.65
C MET A 84 -1.10 3.23 9.92
N GLU A 85 -2.37 3.01 9.64
CA GLU A 85 -2.93 1.65 9.67
C GLU A 85 -2.15 0.74 8.72
N PHE A 86 -2.05 -0.53 9.08
CA PHE A 86 -1.55 -1.55 8.17
C PHE A 86 -2.70 -2.06 7.29
N VAL A 87 -2.58 -1.93 5.98
CA VAL A 87 -3.51 -2.47 5.01
C VAL A 87 -2.99 -3.80 4.50
N ASP A 88 -3.65 -4.90 4.87
CA ASP A 88 -3.29 -6.22 4.33
C ASP A 88 -3.87 -6.38 2.93
N GLY A 89 -3.01 -6.31 1.92
CA GLY A 89 -3.42 -6.26 0.52
C GLY A 89 -2.25 -6.36 -0.46
N MET A 90 -2.56 -6.12 -1.72
CA MET A 90 -1.61 -6.16 -2.83
C MET A 90 -1.79 -4.93 -3.74
N PRO A 91 -0.74 -4.50 -4.46
CA PRO A 91 -0.88 -3.43 -5.45
C PRO A 91 -1.75 -3.88 -6.64
N PRO A 92 -2.43 -2.94 -7.33
CA PRO A 92 -3.37 -3.26 -8.42
C PRO A 92 -2.79 -4.13 -9.53
N ASN A 93 -1.58 -3.84 -9.97
CA ASN A 93 -0.88 -4.57 -11.03
C ASN A 93 -0.44 -6.00 -10.63
N SER A 94 -0.58 -6.37 -9.35
CA SER A 94 -0.39 -7.77 -8.90
C SER A 94 -1.70 -8.56 -8.83
N VAL A 95 -2.85 -7.93 -9.03
CA VAL A 95 -4.19 -8.52 -8.89
C VAL A 95 -4.95 -8.47 -10.21
N ILE A 96 -4.95 -7.31 -10.88
CA ILE A 96 -5.59 -7.10 -12.17
C ILE A 96 -4.57 -7.44 -13.25
N LEU A 97 -4.44 -8.75 -13.52
CA LEU A 97 -3.37 -9.29 -14.37
C LEU A 97 -3.82 -9.63 -15.79
N ARG A 98 -5.12 -9.59 -16.06
CA ARG A 98 -5.67 -9.99 -17.38
C ARG A 98 -5.92 -8.74 -18.22
N PRO A 99 -5.33 -8.66 -19.43
CA PRO A 99 -5.71 -7.62 -20.38
C PRO A 99 -7.22 -7.62 -20.58
N GLY A 100 -7.85 -6.45 -20.52
CA GLY A 100 -9.28 -6.31 -20.68
C GLY A 100 -10.14 -6.71 -19.48
N ASP A 101 -9.55 -6.85 -18.28
CA ASP A 101 -10.35 -7.01 -17.04
C ASP A 101 -11.09 -5.70 -16.70
N THR A 102 -12.16 -5.45 -17.43
CA THR A 102 -12.95 -4.23 -17.27
C THR A 102 -13.67 -4.17 -15.92
N TRP A 103 -14.00 -5.31 -15.31
CA TRP A 103 -14.64 -5.33 -14.00
C TRP A 103 -13.65 -4.91 -12.90
N GLY A 104 -12.43 -5.49 -12.90
CA GLY A 104 -11.39 -5.13 -11.95
C GLY A 104 -11.01 -3.65 -12.07
N VAL A 105 -10.79 -3.16 -13.30
CA VAL A 105 -10.47 -1.76 -13.55
C VAL A 105 -11.61 -0.84 -13.12
N HIS A 106 -12.87 -1.16 -13.44
CA HIS A 106 -14.03 -0.36 -12.99
C HIS A 106 -14.07 -0.25 -11.47
N ARG A 107 -13.93 -1.38 -10.76
CA ARG A 107 -13.94 -1.40 -9.28
C ARG A 107 -12.82 -0.53 -8.70
N LEU A 108 -11.65 -0.53 -9.33
CA LEU A 108 -10.55 0.36 -8.96
C LEU A 108 -10.93 1.83 -9.20
N LEU A 109 -11.42 2.17 -10.40
CA LEU A 109 -11.81 3.53 -10.76
C LEU A 109 -12.92 4.06 -9.85
N GLU A 110 -13.91 3.22 -9.53
CA GLU A 110 -15.02 3.58 -8.64
C GLU A 110 -14.55 3.84 -7.22
N GLY A 111 -13.77 2.92 -6.63
CA GLY A 111 -13.32 3.02 -5.25
C GLY A 111 -12.31 4.17 -5.07
N VAL A 112 -11.25 4.22 -5.89
CA VAL A 112 -10.26 5.30 -5.83
C VAL A 112 -10.89 6.63 -6.23
N GLY A 113 -11.75 6.66 -7.25
CA GLY A 113 -12.46 7.86 -7.69
C GLY A 113 -13.30 8.47 -6.58
N ARG A 114 -14.05 7.66 -5.83
CA ARG A 114 -14.85 8.11 -4.66
C ARG A 114 -13.94 8.67 -3.56
N SER A 115 -12.85 7.98 -3.23
CA SER A 115 -11.89 8.45 -2.22
C SER A 115 -11.25 9.79 -2.62
N LEU A 116 -10.91 9.96 -3.90
CA LEU A 116 -10.40 11.23 -4.42
C LEU A 116 -11.44 12.34 -4.34
N ASP A 117 -12.70 12.08 -4.70
CA ASP A 117 -13.79 13.08 -4.63
C ASP A 117 -13.99 13.56 -3.18
N GLU A 118 -13.87 12.68 -2.18
CA GLU A 118 -13.93 13.04 -0.76
C GLU A 118 -12.74 13.93 -0.36
N LEU A 119 -11.51 13.57 -0.74
CA LEU A 119 -10.31 14.37 -0.49
C LEU A 119 -10.40 15.75 -1.17
N HIS A 120 -10.83 15.79 -2.42
CA HIS A 120 -11.00 17.02 -3.19
C HIS A 120 -12.04 17.96 -2.57
N GLY A 121 -13.14 17.41 -2.01
CA GLY A 121 -14.13 18.16 -1.25
C GLY A 121 -13.56 18.88 -0.02
N LEU A 122 -12.43 18.39 0.51
CA LEU A 122 -11.68 19.02 1.61
C LEU A 122 -10.52 19.91 1.13
N GLY A 123 -10.39 20.11 -0.18
CA GLY A 123 -9.30 20.88 -0.76
C GLY A 123 -7.95 20.14 -0.76
N VAL A 124 -7.95 18.81 -0.62
CA VAL A 124 -6.74 17.98 -0.67
C VAL A 124 -6.62 17.35 -2.06
N VAL A 125 -5.54 17.63 -2.78
CA VAL A 125 -5.19 17.04 -4.07
C VAL A 125 -4.00 16.11 -3.85
N HIS A 126 -4.07 14.86 -4.35
CA HIS A 126 -3.08 13.81 -4.10
C HIS A 126 -1.75 14.06 -4.82
N ARG A 127 -1.79 14.45 -6.09
CA ARG A 127 -0.65 14.86 -6.95
C ARG A 127 0.40 13.78 -7.27
N ASP A 128 0.33 12.61 -6.66
CA ASP A 128 1.25 11.48 -6.88
C ASP A 128 0.52 10.14 -6.95
N LEU A 129 -0.64 10.10 -7.59
CA LEU A 129 -1.37 8.85 -7.75
C LEU A 129 -0.64 7.94 -8.74
N LYS A 130 -0.38 6.71 -8.33
CA LYS A 130 0.26 5.65 -9.13
C LYS A 130 -0.10 4.29 -8.51
N PRO A 131 0.10 3.16 -9.23
CA PRO A 131 -0.21 1.84 -8.68
C PRO A 131 0.45 1.54 -7.34
N ASP A 132 1.70 1.97 -7.13
CA ASP A 132 2.43 1.77 -5.86
C ASP A 132 1.79 2.47 -4.66
N ASN A 133 0.99 3.52 -4.90
CA ASN A 133 0.30 4.28 -3.86
C ASN A 133 -1.14 3.80 -3.64
N ILE A 134 -1.52 2.64 -4.20
CA ILE A 134 -2.82 2.00 -4.02
C ILE A 134 -2.60 0.57 -3.57
N ILE A 135 -3.29 0.16 -2.51
CA ILE A 135 -3.35 -1.23 -2.06
C ILE A 135 -4.79 -1.73 -2.20
N LEU A 136 -4.94 -2.86 -2.85
CA LEU A 136 -6.21 -3.59 -2.86
C LEU A 136 -6.30 -4.39 -1.57
N ARG A 137 -7.11 -3.92 -0.63
CA ARG A 137 -7.37 -4.57 0.66
C ARG A 137 -8.22 -5.81 0.42
N GLY A 138 -7.78 -6.98 0.91
CA GLY A 138 -8.59 -8.20 0.84
C GLY A 138 -9.82 -8.10 1.73
N VAL A 139 -10.97 -8.41 1.16
CA VAL A 139 -12.25 -8.52 1.86
C VAL A 139 -12.91 -9.87 1.52
N ALA A 140 -13.96 -10.27 2.25
CA ALA A 140 -14.61 -11.58 2.09
C ALA A 140 -15.05 -11.85 0.63
N HIS A 141 -15.42 -10.81 -0.11
CA HIS A 141 -15.89 -10.90 -1.48
C HIS A 141 -15.05 -10.03 -2.42
N GLY A 142 -13.76 -10.36 -2.54
CA GLY A 142 -12.84 -9.68 -3.44
C GLY A 142 -11.88 -8.74 -2.71
N TRP A 143 -11.89 -7.46 -3.08
CA TRP A 143 -10.96 -6.45 -2.54
C TRP A 143 -11.56 -5.04 -2.67
N ASP A 144 -11.08 -4.14 -1.83
CA ASP A 144 -11.39 -2.71 -1.90
C ASP A 144 -10.09 -1.92 -2.04
N PRO A 145 -10.01 -0.91 -2.93
CA PRO A 145 -8.81 -0.11 -3.10
C PRO A 145 -8.66 0.87 -1.94
N VAL A 146 -7.42 1.05 -1.49
CA VAL A 146 -7.04 2.01 -0.46
C VAL A 146 -5.84 2.82 -0.94
N ILE A 147 -5.97 4.13 -0.95
CA ILE A 147 -4.89 5.07 -1.22
C ILE A 147 -3.98 5.12 0.02
N ILE A 148 -2.68 4.78 -0.12
CA ILE A 148 -1.77 4.58 1.02
C ILE A 148 -0.71 5.67 1.20
N ASP A 149 -0.50 6.54 0.22
CA ASP A 149 0.43 7.67 0.32
C ASP A 149 -0.22 8.91 -0.31
N LEU A 150 -0.36 9.97 0.45
CA LEU A 150 -1.03 11.21 0.02
C LEU A 150 -0.09 12.20 -0.69
N GLY A 151 1.02 11.72 -1.23
CA GLY A 151 1.96 12.56 -1.99
C GLY A 151 2.67 13.64 -1.15
N ILE A 152 2.54 13.59 0.18
CA ILE A 152 3.13 14.51 1.18
C ILE A 152 4.62 14.76 0.89
N ALA A 153 5.27 13.71 0.43
CA ALA A 153 6.71 13.66 0.20
C ALA A 153 7.17 14.32 -1.10
N LYS A 154 6.34 14.37 -2.14
CA LYS A 154 6.75 14.95 -3.44
C LYS A 154 6.86 16.46 -3.42
N TRP A 155 6.04 17.13 -2.64
CA TRP A 155 6.20 18.58 -2.45
C TRP A 155 7.58 18.94 -1.89
N LEU A 156 8.11 18.09 -1.01
CA LEU A 156 9.43 18.25 -0.40
C LEU A 156 10.55 17.97 -1.41
N ALA A 157 10.39 16.92 -2.20
CA ALA A 157 11.36 16.55 -3.24
C ALA A 157 11.40 17.57 -4.38
N HIS A 158 10.28 18.23 -4.69
CA HIS A 158 10.23 19.22 -5.78
C HIS A 158 11.04 20.48 -5.46
N GLU A 159 11.07 20.95 -4.22
CA GLU A 159 11.92 22.07 -3.81
C GLU A 159 13.41 21.70 -3.81
N VAL A 160 13.75 20.48 -3.44
CA VAL A 160 15.13 19.97 -3.49
C VAL A 160 15.55 19.70 -4.95
N ALA A 161 14.65 19.19 -5.79
CA ALA A 161 14.92 18.84 -7.18
C ALA A 161 15.07 20.07 -8.08
N THR A 162 14.33 21.15 -7.83
CA THR A 162 14.55 22.44 -8.54
C THR A 162 15.93 23.01 -8.24
N ALA A 163 16.52 22.69 -7.09
CA ALA A 163 17.89 23.08 -6.76
C ALA A 163 18.95 22.14 -7.36
N THR A 164 18.62 20.87 -7.67
CA THR A 164 19.58 19.85 -8.13
C THR A 164 19.36 19.36 -9.56
N GLY A 165 18.30 19.78 -10.24
CA GLY A 165 17.95 19.34 -11.61
C GLY A 165 17.48 17.88 -11.70
N SER A 166 17.22 17.23 -10.57
CA SER A 166 16.79 15.83 -10.50
C SER A 166 15.27 15.73 -10.48
N VAL A 167 14.68 15.00 -11.43
CA VAL A 167 13.23 14.72 -11.42
C VAL A 167 12.96 13.55 -10.51
N PHE A 168 12.32 13.81 -9.37
CA PHE A 168 11.88 12.77 -8.44
C PHE A 168 10.46 12.30 -8.77
N GLY A 169 10.28 11.00 -8.91
CA GLY A 169 9.00 10.32 -9.09
C GLY A 169 8.92 9.53 -10.39
N THR A 170 7.81 8.81 -10.54
CA THR A 170 7.50 8.06 -11.76
C THR A 170 6.68 8.99 -12.68
N PRO A 171 7.30 9.67 -13.67
CA PRO A 171 6.61 10.70 -14.44
C PRO A 171 5.53 10.15 -15.39
N HIS A 172 5.43 8.82 -15.54
CA HIS A 172 4.46 8.13 -16.40
C HIS A 172 2.98 8.39 -16.05
N TYR A 173 2.69 8.81 -14.82
CA TYR A 173 1.30 9.10 -14.38
C TYR A 173 1.04 10.60 -14.19
N MET A 174 2.04 11.45 -14.43
CA MET A 174 1.90 12.89 -14.24
C MET A 174 0.99 13.50 -15.29
N SER A 175 0.13 14.40 -14.86
CA SER A 175 -0.74 15.15 -15.77
C SER A 175 0.04 16.26 -16.50
N PRO A 176 -0.43 16.71 -17.71
CA PRO A 176 0.21 17.78 -18.46
C PRO A 176 0.43 19.07 -17.68
N GLU A 177 -0.52 19.44 -16.81
CA GLU A 177 -0.43 20.66 -16.00
C GLU A 177 0.64 20.56 -14.90
N GLN A 178 0.94 19.37 -14.40
CA GLN A 178 2.01 19.18 -13.40
C GLN A 178 3.41 19.49 -13.98
N PHE A 179 3.58 19.32 -15.28
CA PHE A 179 4.82 19.67 -15.98
C PHE A 179 4.93 21.17 -16.27
N LYS A 180 3.78 21.87 -16.44
CA LYS A 180 3.75 23.30 -16.82
C LYS A 180 3.88 24.22 -15.61
N ASP A 181 3.05 24.01 -14.61
CA ASP A 181 3.01 24.85 -13.41
C ASP A 181 2.40 24.09 -12.24
N THR A 182 3.22 23.81 -11.24
CA THR A 182 2.80 23.11 -10.01
C THR A 182 1.76 23.88 -9.19
N LYS A 183 1.59 25.21 -9.43
CA LYS A 183 0.61 26.05 -8.72
C LYS A 183 -0.80 25.89 -9.28
N SER A 184 -0.94 25.49 -10.55
CA SER A 184 -2.24 25.31 -11.21
C SER A 184 -2.83 23.91 -11.07
N VAL A 185 -2.18 23.04 -10.29
CA VAL A 185 -2.56 21.63 -10.09
C VAL A 185 -3.80 21.52 -9.19
N GLY A 186 -4.87 20.97 -9.73
CA GLY A 186 -6.14 20.76 -9.04
C GLY A 186 -6.65 19.32 -9.11
N PRO A 187 -7.90 19.07 -8.69
CA PRO A 187 -8.53 17.74 -8.68
C PRO A 187 -8.44 16.95 -9.99
N ALA A 188 -8.47 17.63 -11.14
CA ALA A 188 -8.38 17.01 -12.46
C ALA A 188 -7.03 16.28 -12.70
N THR A 189 -5.99 16.65 -11.96
CA THR A 189 -4.68 15.99 -12.01
C THR A 189 -4.75 14.55 -11.54
N ASP A 190 -5.42 14.31 -10.41
CA ASP A 190 -5.55 12.96 -9.85
C ASP A 190 -6.44 12.07 -10.73
N ARG A 191 -7.48 12.65 -11.35
CA ARG A 191 -8.33 11.93 -12.31
C ARG A 191 -7.57 11.54 -13.58
N TYR A 192 -6.65 12.39 -14.06
CA TYR A 192 -5.75 12.03 -15.15
C TYR A 192 -4.86 10.84 -14.79
N ALA A 193 -4.18 10.91 -13.64
CA ALA A 193 -3.34 9.83 -13.15
C ALA A 193 -4.13 8.51 -12.98
N LEU A 194 -5.36 8.59 -12.46
CA LEU A 194 -6.24 7.43 -12.33
C LEU A 194 -6.64 6.86 -13.70
N ALA A 195 -6.83 7.69 -14.72
CA ALA A 195 -7.08 7.25 -16.09
C ALA A 195 -5.87 6.53 -16.69
N VAL A 196 -4.64 7.05 -16.47
CA VAL A 196 -3.40 6.39 -16.89
C VAL A 196 -3.25 5.02 -16.25
N ILE A 197 -3.55 4.90 -14.95
CA ILE A 197 -3.56 3.61 -14.23
C ILE A 197 -4.59 2.66 -14.86
N GLY A 198 -5.80 3.16 -15.16
CA GLY A 198 -6.84 2.38 -15.81
C GLY A 198 -6.42 1.89 -17.20
N PHE A 199 -5.75 2.73 -17.99
CA PHE A 199 -5.18 2.36 -19.28
C PHE A 199 -4.15 1.24 -19.15
N GLU A 200 -3.17 1.42 -18.27
CA GLU A 200 -2.12 0.43 -18.01
C GLU A 200 -2.69 -0.93 -17.58
N LEU A 201 -3.65 -0.94 -16.67
CA LEU A 201 -4.26 -2.19 -16.20
C LEU A 201 -5.11 -2.90 -17.26
N LEU A 202 -5.74 -2.16 -18.18
CA LEU A 202 -6.50 -2.74 -19.28
C LEU A 202 -5.62 -3.31 -20.39
N SER A 203 -4.58 -2.58 -20.77
CA SER A 203 -3.70 -2.95 -21.89
C SER A 203 -2.46 -3.73 -21.43
N GLN A 204 -2.11 -3.69 -20.14
CA GLN A 204 -0.83 -4.14 -19.56
C GLN A 204 0.38 -3.39 -20.17
N GLU A 205 0.14 -2.22 -20.73
CA GLU A 205 1.15 -1.33 -21.31
C GLU A 205 0.85 0.10 -20.86
N LEU A 206 1.88 0.90 -20.66
CA LEU A 206 1.71 2.34 -20.40
C LEU A 206 1.23 3.06 -21.67
N PRO A 207 0.37 4.09 -21.56
CA PRO A 207 -0.04 4.89 -22.72
C PRO A 207 1.13 5.70 -23.30
N TYR A 208 2.09 6.04 -22.46
CA TYR A 208 3.30 6.79 -22.81
C TYR A 208 4.50 6.21 -22.04
N ASP A 209 5.55 5.85 -22.76
CA ASP A 209 6.75 5.16 -22.23
C ASP A 209 8.06 5.74 -22.79
N GLY A 210 8.07 7.05 -23.04
CA GLY A 210 9.24 7.74 -23.58
C GLY A 210 10.53 7.36 -22.86
N SER A 211 11.57 7.02 -23.63
CA SER A 211 12.86 6.54 -23.13
C SER A 211 13.65 7.60 -22.36
N THR A 212 13.27 8.87 -22.54
CA THR A 212 13.84 10.02 -21.82
C THR A 212 12.74 10.86 -21.20
N LEU A 213 13.09 11.62 -20.16
CA LEU A 213 12.12 12.51 -19.52
C LEU A 213 11.54 13.56 -20.48
N PRO A 214 12.34 14.25 -21.35
CA PRO A 214 11.78 15.18 -22.33
C PRO A 214 10.81 14.52 -23.31
N GLU A 215 11.10 13.29 -23.74
CA GLU A 215 10.22 12.53 -24.63
C GLU A 215 8.88 12.18 -23.94
N LEU A 216 8.96 11.66 -22.73
CA LEU A 216 7.77 11.34 -21.94
C LEU A 216 6.92 12.60 -21.66
N LEU A 217 7.56 13.72 -21.33
CA LEU A 217 6.92 15.00 -21.13
C LEU A 217 6.21 15.45 -22.41
N HIS A 218 6.88 15.36 -23.57
CA HIS A 218 6.26 15.66 -24.86
C HIS A 218 5.04 14.77 -25.13
N GLN A 219 5.14 13.47 -24.86
CA GLN A 219 4.02 12.53 -25.03
C GLN A 219 2.81 12.91 -24.16
N HIS A 220 3.02 13.20 -22.88
CA HIS A 220 1.94 13.61 -22.00
C HIS A 220 1.31 14.95 -22.39
N MET A 221 2.09 15.88 -22.93
CA MET A 221 1.62 17.22 -23.28
C MET A 221 0.96 17.32 -24.65
N GLU A 222 1.53 16.63 -25.65
CA GLU A 222 1.23 16.90 -27.05
C GLU A 222 0.71 15.67 -27.81
N SER A 223 1.16 14.44 -27.45
CA SER A 223 0.77 13.26 -28.22
C SER A 223 -0.68 12.89 -27.98
N SER A 224 -1.37 12.40 -29.01
CA SER A 224 -2.70 11.84 -28.87
C SER A 224 -2.72 10.68 -27.90
N VAL A 225 -3.84 10.45 -27.22
CA VAL A 225 -4.01 9.25 -26.38
C VAL A 225 -4.03 8.03 -27.31
N PRO A 226 -3.18 7.02 -27.10
CA PRO A 226 -3.13 5.85 -27.96
C PRO A 226 -4.39 5.00 -27.78
N SER A 227 -4.76 4.23 -28.81
CA SER A 227 -5.84 3.25 -28.69
C SER A 227 -5.43 2.10 -27.76
N LEU A 228 -6.40 1.61 -26.99
CA LEU A 228 -6.22 0.46 -26.10
C LEU A 228 -5.94 -0.82 -26.90
N ARG A 229 -4.89 -1.53 -26.51
CA ARG A 229 -4.52 -2.81 -27.12
C ARG A 229 -5.02 -3.98 -26.27
N ILE A 230 -6.34 -4.17 -26.28
CA ILE A 230 -6.94 -5.28 -25.54
C ILE A 230 -6.87 -6.54 -26.39
N ARG A 231 -6.23 -7.58 -25.86
CA ARG A 231 -6.18 -8.91 -26.48
C ARG A 231 -7.33 -9.74 -25.94
N ALA A 232 -8.03 -10.41 -26.80
CA ALA A 232 -9.07 -11.38 -26.44
C ALA A 232 -8.81 -12.68 -27.18
N THR A 233 -9.02 -13.79 -26.48
CA THR A 233 -8.95 -15.12 -27.06
C THR A 233 -10.29 -15.45 -27.72
N ASP A 234 -10.27 -15.76 -29.01
CA ASP A 234 -11.47 -16.15 -29.74
C ASP A 234 -11.92 -17.58 -29.39
N GLU A 235 -13.03 -18.03 -29.96
CA GLU A 235 -13.60 -19.37 -29.75
C GLU A 235 -12.67 -20.52 -30.17
N HIS A 236 -11.64 -20.21 -30.96
CA HIS A 236 -10.62 -21.17 -31.40
C HIS A 236 -9.35 -21.12 -30.57
N GLY A 237 -9.32 -20.31 -29.48
CA GLY A 237 -8.14 -20.15 -28.62
C GLY A 237 -7.07 -19.23 -29.21
N ILE A 238 -7.35 -18.47 -30.26
CA ILE A 238 -6.41 -17.54 -30.89
C ILE A 238 -6.55 -16.16 -30.27
N GLU A 239 -5.44 -15.62 -29.75
CA GLU A 239 -5.39 -14.25 -29.27
C GLU A 239 -5.43 -13.23 -30.43
N ARG A 240 -6.37 -12.32 -30.40
CA ARG A 240 -6.50 -11.21 -31.37
C ARG A 240 -6.69 -9.89 -30.65
N LEU A 241 -6.21 -8.83 -31.26
CA LEU A 241 -6.55 -7.46 -30.84
C LEU A 241 -8.04 -7.21 -31.09
N ARG A 242 -8.76 -6.84 -30.04
CA ARG A 242 -10.17 -6.50 -30.10
C ARG A 242 -10.33 -4.98 -30.20
N PRO A 243 -11.04 -4.43 -31.20
CA PRO A 243 -11.39 -3.03 -31.24
C PRO A 243 -12.30 -2.67 -30.05
N VAL A 244 -12.02 -1.55 -29.42
CA VAL A 244 -12.75 -1.05 -28.25
C VAL A 244 -13.03 0.45 -28.42
N PRO A 245 -13.79 0.84 -29.46
CA PRO A 245 -13.94 2.24 -29.83
C PRO A 245 -14.57 3.10 -28.74
N THR A 246 -15.47 2.54 -27.92
CA THR A 246 -16.13 3.29 -26.86
C THR A 246 -15.20 3.48 -25.67
N LEU A 247 -14.39 2.48 -25.32
CA LEU A 247 -13.32 2.62 -24.30
C LEU A 247 -12.20 3.55 -24.80
N ASP A 248 -11.85 3.53 -26.08
CA ASP A 248 -10.91 4.50 -26.66
C ASP A 248 -11.43 5.93 -26.52
N ALA A 249 -12.71 6.15 -26.83
CA ALA A 249 -13.36 7.46 -26.66
C ALA A 249 -13.40 7.89 -25.19
N PHE A 250 -13.67 6.96 -24.27
CA PHE A 250 -13.57 7.20 -22.84
C PHE A 250 -12.16 7.67 -22.44
N MET A 251 -11.11 7.01 -22.91
CA MET A 251 -9.71 7.36 -22.61
C MET A 251 -9.34 8.73 -23.18
N GLN A 252 -9.83 9.09 -24.38
CA GLN A 252 -9.61 10.43 -24.95
C GLN A 252 -10.13 11.54 -24.04
N VAL A 253 -11.28 11.34 -23.39
CA VAL A 253 -11.85 12.28 -22.42
C VAL A 253 -11.10 12.21 -21.10
N ALA A 254 -10.90 11.03 -20.53
CA ALA A 254 -10.27 10.85 -19.22
C ALA A 254 -8.83 11.37 -19.18
N MET A 255 -8.09 11.24 -20.29
CA MET A 255 -6.72 11.70 -20.45
C MET A 255 -6.60 12.99 -21.30
N ALA A 256 -7.67 13.77 -21.42
CA ALA A 256 -7.63 15.04 -22.15
C ALA A 256 -6.52 15.95 -21.63
N LYS A 257 -5.81 16.62 -22.55
CA LYS A 257 -4.66 17.47 -22.20
C LYS A 257 -5.09 18.67 -21.34
N ALA A 258 -6.20 19.30 -21.69
CA ALA A 258 -6.81 20.36 -20.90
C ALA A 258 -7.57 19.76 -19.70
N PRO A 259 -7.31 20.20 -18.46
CA PRO A 259 -8.03 19.70 -17.27
C PRO A 259 -9.55 19.84 -17.35
N SER A 260 -10.04 20.92 -17.99
CA SER A 260 -11.49 21.17 -18.21
C SER A 260 -12.16 20.21 -19.20
N GLY A 261 -11.39 19.49 -19.99
CA GLY A 261 -11.91 18.47 -20.92
C GLY A 261 -12.10 17.10 -20.28
N ARG A 262 -11.71 16.93 -19.00
CA ARG A 262 -11.82 15.66 -18.27
C ARG A 262 -13.14 15.57 -17.52
N TYR A 263 -13.47 14.36 -17.05
CA TYR A 263 -14.65 14.13 -16.18
C TYR A 263 -14.60 15.03 -14.94
N GLY A 264 -15.78 15.49 -14.48
CA GLY A 264 -15.91 16.42 -13.36
C GLY A 264 -15.63 15.79 -12.00
N SER A 265 -15.83 14.46 -11.88
CA SER A 265 -15.61 13.71 -10.65
C SER A 265 -15.07 12.29 -10.94
N GLY A 266 -14.53 11.64 -9.92
CA GLY A 266 -14.13 10.24 -9.98
C GLY A 266 -15.33 9.31 -10.18
N ALA A 267 -16.47 9.63 -9.54
CA ALA A 267 -17.70 8.88 -9.70
C ALA A 267 -18.25 8.96 -11.14
N GLU A 268 -18.24 10.15 -11.75
CA GLU A 268 -18.63 10.35 -13.16
C GLU A 268 -17.72 9.55 -14.09
N MET A 269 -16.40 9.58 -13.86
CA MET A 269 -15.42 8.85 -14.65
C MET A 269 -15.66 7.33 -14.57
N ALA A 270 -15.90 6.77 -13.39
CA ALA A 270 -16.14 5.34 -13.20
C ALA A 270 -17.44 4.89 -13.91
N GLU A 271 -18.51 5.67 -13.83
CA GLU A 271 -19.76 5.36 -14.51
C GLU A 271 -19.63 5.45 -16.04
N ALA A 272 -18.89 6.45 -16.55
CA ALA A 272 -18.59 6.56 -17.98
C ALA A 272 -17.79 5.35 -18.48
N PHE A 273 -16.80 4.91 -17.72
CA PHE A 273 -16.03 3.71 -18.02
C PHE A 273 -16.90 2.45 -18.09
N ARG A 274 -17.78 2.24 -17.10
CA ARG A 274 -18.70 1.10 -17.07
C ARG A 274 -19.59 1.06 -18.32
N LYS A 275 -20.16 2.20 -18.71
CA LYS A 275 -20.99 2.31 -19.93
C LYS A 275 -20.18 2.00 -21.19
N ALA A 276 -18.94 2.49 -21.28
CA ALA A 276 -18.07 2.22 -22.41
C ALA A 276 -17.72 0.71 -22.52
N ALA A 277 -17.37 0.08 -21.41
CA ALA A 277 -17.07 -1.34 -21.37
C ALA A 277 -18.28 -2.21 -21.76
N MET A 278 -19.50 -1.81 -21.35
CA MET A 278 -20.75 -2.47 -21.76
C MET A 278 -21.00 -2.31 -23.27
N ALA A 279 -20.80 -1.12 -23.81
CA ALA A 279 -21.02 -0.84 -25.23
C ALA A 279 -20.07 -1.61 -26.13
N ASP A 280 -18.82 -1.79 -25.70
CA ASP A 280 -17.84 -2.60 -26.41
C ASP A 280 -18.00 -4.12 -26.14
N GLY A 281 -19.00 -4.53 -25.33
CA GLY A 281 -19.29 -5.93 -24.99
C GLY A 281 -18.19 -6.60 -24.19
N LEU A 282 -17.44 -5.84 -23.40
CA LEU A 282 -16.35 -6.33 -22.52
C LEU A 282 -16.76 -6.41 -21.05
N TRP A 283 -17.95 -5.98 -20.70
CA TRP A 283 -18.41 -6.00 -19.32
C TRP A 283 -18.76 -7.42 -18.86
N SER A 284 -18.00 -7.94 -17.91
CA SER A 284 -18.26 -9.24 -17.30
C SER A 284 -17.95 -9.16 -15.81
N ALA A 285 -18.99 -8.90 -15.01
CA ALA A 285 -18.87 -8.97 -13.56
C ALA A 285 -18.93 -10.43 -13.10
N PRO A 286 -18.02 -10.90 -12.23
CA PRO A 286 -18.13 -12.24 -11.66
C PRO A 286 -19.36 -12.32 -10.74
N ALA A 287 -20.05 -13.48 -10.73
CA ALA A 287 -21.19 -13.69 -9.85
C ALA A 287 -20.85 -13.51 -8.37
N THR A 288 -19.66 -13.96 -7.98
CA THR A 288 -19.07 -13.71 -6.65
C THR A 288 -17.56 -13.51 -6.84
N PRO A 289 -17.03 -12.34 -6.52
CA PRO A 289 -15.59 -12.14 -6.56
C PRO A 289 -14.87 -13.03 -5.55
N ALA A 290 -13.79 -13.69 -5.99
CA ALA A 290 -12.97 -14.48 -5.09
C ALA A 290 -12.24 -13.58 -4.08
N PRO A 291 -12.04 -14.03 -2.84
CA PRO A 291 -11.23 -13.30 -1.88
C PRO A 291 -9.78 -13.17 -2.38
N LEU A 292 -9.13 -12.06 -2.05
CA LEU A 292 -7.75 -11.78 -2.46
C LEU A 292 -6.75 -12.78 -1.85
N PHE A 293 -7.03 -13.24 -0.64
CA PHE A 293 -6.26 -14.24 0.08
C PHE A 293 -7.19 -15.32 0.62
N GLU A 294 -6.70 -16.55 0.68
CA GLU A 294 -7.41 -17.58 1.43
C GLU A 294 -7.52 -17.15 2.90
N PRO A 295 -8.71 -17.19 3.49
CA PRO A 295 -8.88 -16.90 4.90
C PRO A 295 -8.01 -17.85 5.76
N LEU A 296 -7.42 -17.32 6.81
CA LEU A 296 -6.80 -18.16 7.83
C LEU A 296 -7.91 -18.97 8.52
N GLU A 297 -8.06 -20.25 8.11
CA GLU A 297 -9.16 -21.10 8.59
C GLU A 297 -9.15 -21.32 10.10
N ARG A 298 -7.97 -21.29 10.76
CA ARG A 298 -7.84 -21.28 12.22
C ARG A 298 -6.57 -20.57 12.67
N PRO A 299 -6.70 -19.32 13.05
CA PRO A 299 -5.57 -18.51 13.50
C PRO A 299 -5.26 -18.69 14.99
N ILE A 300 -5.62 -19.81 15.62
CA ILE A 300 -5.29 -20.07 17.02
C ILE A 300 -3.91 -20.69 17.09
N LEU A 301 -3.03 -20.04 17.83
CA LEU A 301 -1.71 -20.53 18.16
C LEU A 301 -1.71 -21.08 19.58
N GLU A 302 -1.30 -22.34 19.75
CA GLU A 302 -0.84 -22.84 21.06
C GLU A 302 0.65 -22.55 21.20
N MET A 303 1.01 -21.89 22.26
CA MET A 303 2.40 -21.56 22.57
C MET A 303 2.76 -22.19 23.92
N ARG A 304 3.81 -23.02 23.91
CA ARG A 304 4.33 -23.72 25.10
C ARG A 304 5.66 -23.07 25.48
N PRO A 305 5.66 -22.17 26.47
CA PRO A 305 6.90 -21.61 26.98
C PRO A 305 7.70 -22.69 27.71
N PRO A 306 9.02 -22.51 27.90
CA PRO A 306 9.87 -23.46 28.62
C PRO A 306 9.43 -23.64 30.09
N ARG A 307 8.77 -22.66 30.65
CA ARG A 307 8.18 -22.69 32.00
C ARG A 307 6.78 -22.07 31.98
N GLY A 308 5.83 -22.71 32.65
CA GLY A 308 4.43 -22.26 32.73
C GLY A 308 3.46 -23.05 31.85
N PRO A 309 2.19 -22.72 31.89
CA PRO A 309 1.14 -23.42 31.15
C PRO A 309 1.19 -23.09 29.65
N VAL A 310 0.59 -23.97 28.85
CA VAL A 310 0.30 -23.69 27.44
C VAL A 310 -0.67 -22.53 27.36
N GLN A 311 -0.36 -21.57 26.49
CA GLN A 311 -1.20 -20.40 26.24
C GLN A 311 -1.75 -20.47 24.82
N ARG A 312 -3.00 -19.99 24.64
CA ARG A 312 -3.68 -19.95 23.34
C ARG A 312 -3.94 -18.52 22.94
N PHE A 313 -3.63 -18.20 21.69
CA PHE A 313 -3.79 -16.88 21.11
C PHE A 313 -4.56 -16.97 19.80
N ASP A 314 -5.67 -16.24 19.70
CA ASP A 314 -6.30 -15.98 18.39
C ASP A 314 -5.55 -14.85 17.69
N ILE A 315 -4.86 -15.19 16.60
CA ILE A 315 -4.02 -14.21 15.87
C ILE A 315 -4.85 -13.16 15.11
N ARG A 316 -6.19 -13.36 14.98
CA ARG A 316 -7.10 -12.33 14.45
C ARG A 316 -7.25 -11.15 15.40
N GLU A 317 -7.09 -11.37 16.70
CA GLU A 317 -7.12 -10.31 17.70
C GLU A 317 -5.85 -9.42 17.64
N GLY A 318 -4.86 -9.80 16.85
CA GLY A 318 -3.63 -9.07 16.63
C GLY A 318 -2.37 -9.89 16.83
N PRO A 319 -1.20 -9.28 16.61
CA PRO A 319 0.10 -9.93 16.77
C PRO A 319 0.34 -10.40 18.21
N VAL A 320 1.06 -11.51 18.34
CA VAL A 320 1.52 -12.04 19.64
C VAL A 320 3.00 -11.64 19.80
N VAL A 321 3.25 -10.71 20.70
CA VAL A 321 4.61 -10.26 21.02
C VAL A 321 5.16 -11.09 22.19
N MET A 322 6.41 -11.53 22.07
CA MET A 322 7.13 -12.31 23.06
C MET A 322 8.33 -11.50 23.58
N GLY A 323 8.58 -11.61 24.89
CA GLY A 323 9.71 -10.93 25.51
C GLY A 323 9.56 -10.88 27.03
N ARG A 324 10.43 -10.12 27.73
CA ARG A 324 10.41 -10.02 29.19
C ARG A 324 9.59 -8.85 29.75
N HIS A 325 9.04 -8.00 28.89
CA HIS A 325 8.22 -6.86 29.31
C HIS A 325 6.76 -7.28 29.51
N GLU A 326 6.11 -6.73 30.53
CA GLU A 326 4.72 -7.03 30.88
C GLU A 326 3.70 -6.71 29.77
N ALA A 327 4.00 -5.81 28.85
CA ALA A 327 3.17 -5.54 27.69
C ALA A 327 3.19 -6.65 26.63
N CYS A 328 4.07 -7.65 26.74
CA CYS A 328 4.07 -8.80 25.82
C CYS A 328 2.87 -9.70 26.08
N GLN A 329 2.33 -10.30 25.03
CA GLN A 329 1.28 -11.31 25.16
C GLN A 329 1.83 -12.62 25.73
N LEU A 330 3.05 -12.97 25.37
CA LEU A 330 3.80 -14.07 25.99
C LEU A 330 5.00 -13.50 26.75
N VAL A 331 4.85 -13.38 28.07
CA VAL A 331 5.93 -12.90 28.95
C VAL A 331 6.85 -14.05 29.32
N LEU A 332 8.15 -13.88 29.08
CA LEU A 332 9.20 -14.85 29.36
C LEU A 332 10.19 -14.27 30.37
N THR A 333 10.56 -15.05 31.39
CA THR A 333 11.28 -14.57 32.58
C THR A 333 12.80 -14.59 32.50
N SER A 334 13.41 -14.70 31.31
CA SER A 334 14.87 -14.66 31.17
C SER A 334 15.39 -13.22 31.15
N PRO A 335 16.38 -12.85 31.99
CA PRO A 335 17.00 -11.51 31.95
C PRO A 335 17.80 -11.24 30.66
N ARG A 336 18.13 -12.28 29.91
CA ARG A 336 18.86 -12.19 28.64
C ARG A 336 17.95 -11.89 27.44
N LEU A 337 16.61 -11.91 27.64
CA LEU A 337 15.65 -11.52 26.61
C LEU A 337 15.55 -10.00 26.50
N SER A 338 15.37 -9.51 25.30
CA SER A 338 14.94 -8.12 25.07
C SER A 338 13.56 -7.90 25.69
N ARG A 339 13.26 -6.65 26.08
CA ARG A 339 11.91 -6.29 26.59
C ARG A 339 10.82 -6.71 25.62
N LEU A 340 10.97 -6.39 24.35
CA LEU A 340 10.20 -6.87 23.23
C LEU A 340 11.18 -7.59 22.32
N HIS A 341 11.04 -8.92 22.15
CA HIS A 341 12.08 -9.75 21.54
C HIS A 341 11.67 -10.22 20.13
N ALA A 342 10.52 -10.83 20.02
CA ALA A 342 10.00 -11.34 18.76
C ALA A 342 8.48 -11.16 18.68
N CYS A 343 7.90 -11.28 17.49
CA CYS A 343 6.45 -11.32 17.33
C CYS A 343 6.03 -12.36 16.30
N ILE A 344 4.79 -12.88 16.49
CA ILE A 344 4.08 -13.68 15.50
C ILE A 344 2.87 -12.86 15.06
N TYR A 345 2.62 -12.77 13.75
CA TYR A 345 1.58 -11.92 13.20
C TYR A 345 0.95 -12.51 11.93
N PRO A 346 -0.34 -12.19 11.64
CA PRO A 346 -1.00 -12.58 10.41
C PRO A 346 -0.62 -11.62 9.27
N HIS A 347 -0.45 -12.14 8.06
CA HIS A 347 -0.27 -11.36 6.85
C HIS A 347 -0.56 -12.22 5.62
N ARG A 348 -1.43 -11.73 4.72
CA ARG A 348 -1.82 -12.39 3.46
C ARG A 348 -2.22 -13.85 3.63
N GLY A 349 -3.15 -14.11 4.56
CA GLY A 349 -3.64 -15.47 4.83
C GLY A 349 -2.61 -16.43 5.43
N ARG A 350 -1.46 -15.95 5.91
CA ARG A 350 -0.42 -16.75 6.57
C ARG A 350 -0.03 -16.16 7.91
N VAL A 351 0.60 -17.00 8.71
CA VAL A 351 1.19 -16.59 9.99
C VAL A 351 2.69 -16.42 9.80
N TRP A 352 3.25 -15.36 10.34
CA TRP A 352 4.67 -15.01 10.22
C TRP A 352 5.30 -14.81 11.58
N VAL A 353 6.59 -15.14 11.70
CA VAL A 353 7.41 -14.83 12.86
C VAL A 353 8.53 -13.87 12.47
N ALA A 354 8.81 -12.89 13.33
CA ALA A 354 9.87 -11.91 13.14
C ALA A 354 10.59 -11.60 14.45
N ASP A 355 11.87 -11.27 14.33
CA ASP A 355 12.67 -10.65 15.40
C ASP A 355 12.35 -9.15 15.49
N LEU A 356 12.21 -8.61 16.68
CA LEU A 356 11.92 -7.20 16.93
C LEU A 356 13.19 -6.38 17.22
N ASN A 357 14.26 -6.66 16.50
CA ASN A 357 15.60 -6.09 16.72
C ASN A 357 16.10 -6.41 18.13
N SER A 358 16.04 -7.68 18.48
CA SER A 358 16.45 -8.16 19.78
C SER A 358 17.98 -8.17 19.92
N GLN A 359 18.47 -8.04 21.15
CA GLN A 359 19.91 -7.98 21.41
C GLN A 359 20.61 -9.30 21.08
N ASN A 360 19.95 -10.42 21.32
CA ASN A 360 20.55 -11.77 21.21
C ASN A 360 19.97 -12.60 20.07
N GLY A 361 19.06 -12.02 19.27
CA GLY A 361 18.48 -12.63 18.08
C GLY A 361 17.40 -13.69 18.37
N THR A 362 16.64 -14.01 17.33
CA THR A 362 15.58 -15.02 17.30
C THR A 362 15.90 -16.07 16.26
N ARG A 363 15.60 -17.34 16.54
CA ARG A 363 15.67 -18.44 15.56
C ARG A 363 14.30 -19.08 15.40
N TYR A 364 13.99 -19.46 14.19
CA TYR A 364 12.79 -20.24 13.87
C TYR A 364 13.22 -21.54 13.16
N GLN A 365 12.90 -22.71 13.78
CA GLN A 365 13.32 -24.01 13.28
C GLN A 365 14.81 -24.01 12.87
N ASP A 366 15.70 -23.66 13.77
CA ASP A 366 17.15 -23.59 13.60
C ASP A 366 17.70 -22.53 12.62
N LYS A 367 16.81 -21.79 11.91
CA LYS A 367 17.22 -20.67 11.07
C LYS A 367 17.24 -19.37 11.86
N GLN A 368 18.36 -18.65 11.81
CA GLN A 368 18.47 -17.34 12.40
C GLN A 368 17.57 -16.35 11.63
N LEU A 369 16.72 -15.63 12.36
CA LEU A 369 16.02 -14.47 11.82
C LEU A 369 16.96 -13.28 11.86
N GLY A 370 17.20 -12.65 10.71
CA GLY A 370 17.93 -11.38 10.65
C GLY A 370 17.06 -10.22 11.14
N ASN A 371 17.73 -9.13 11.53
CA ASN A 371 17.03 -7.88 11.78
C ASN A 371 16.25 -7.48 10.55
N SER A 372 14.95 -7.22 10.69
CA SER A 372 14.04 -6.85 9.60
C SER A 372 13.66 -7.98 8.63
N THR A 373 13.86 -9.25 9.00
CA THR A 373 13.36 -10.40 8.25
C THR A 373 12.25 -11.13 9.00
N SER A 374 11.35 -11.77 8.25
CA SER A 374 10.28 -12.61 8.81
C SER A 374 10.19 -13.91 8.03
N MET A 375 9.76 -14.97 8.71
CA MET A 375 9.55 -16.29 8.11
C MET A 375 8.12 -16.79 8.34
N PRO A 376 7.53 -17.52 7.38
CA PRO A 376 6.21 -18.11 7.57
C PRO A 376 6.26 -19.22 8.65
N VAL A 377 5.32 -19.17 9.57
CA VAL A 377 5.08 -20.23 10.56
C VAL A 377 4.35 -21.37 9.89
N ARG A 378 4.70 -22.61 10.24
CA ARG A 378 3.99 -23.80 9.77
C ARG A 378 2.55 -23.78 10.27
N THR A 379 1.62 -24.10 9.37
CA THR A 379 0.19 -24.18 9.64
C THR A 379 -0.38 -25.59 9.42
N ASP A 380 0.50 -26.63 9.36
CA ASP A 380 0.14 -28.03 9.13
C ASP A 380 -0.27 -28.78 10.43
N GLY A 381 -0.42 -28.05 11.53
CA GLY A 381 -0.75 -28.62 12.84
C GLY A 381 0.40 -29.30 13.56
N LYS A 382 1.60 -29.33 12.95
CA LYS A 382 2.80 -29.89 13.60
C LYS A 382 3.51 -28.81 14.42
N PRO A 383 4.13 -29.18 15.53
CA PRO A 383 4.92 -28.26 16.33
C PRO A 383 6.06 -27.64 15.53
N SER A 384 6.32 -26.36 15.80
CA SER A 384 7.51 -25.63 15.36
C SER A 384 8.11 -24.91 16.55
N THR A 385 9.38 -24.55 16.46
CA THR A 385 10.09 -23.89 17.57
C THR A 385 10.49 -22.49 17.21
N VAL A 386 10.26 -21.56 18.13
CA VAL A 386 10.82 -20.21 18.13
C VAL A 386 11.79 -20.13 19.29
N THR A 387 13.07 -19.99 19.01
CA THR A 387 14.12 -19.87 20.01
C THR A 387 14.50 -18.41 20.18
N LEU A 388 14.29 -17.89 21.38
CA LEU A 388 14.65 -16.54 21.78
C LEU A 388 15.84 -16.65 22.75
N TYR A 389 17.05 -16.58 22.22
CA TYR A 389 18.30 -16.82 22.94
C TYR A 389 18.30 -18.19 23.65
N ASP A 390 18.07 -18.24 24.98
CA ASP A 390 18.05 -19.44 25.85
C ASP A 390 16.63 -19.99 26.10
N GLN A 391 15.61 -19.36 25.54
CA GLN A 391 14.21 -19.75 25.70
C GLN A 391 13.65 -20.36 24.41
N VAL A 392 13.20 -21.59 24.49
CA VAL A 392 12.55 -22.28 23.37
C VAL A 392 11.04 -22.27 23.58
N VAL A 393 10.33 -21.66 22.69
CA VAL A 393 8.85 -21.65 22.67
C VAL A 393 8.39 -22.58 21.56
N GLU A 394 7.66 -23.62 21.92
CA GLU A 394 7.00 -24.48 20.95
C GLU A 394 5.70 -23.79 20.47
N VAL A 395 5.53 -23.69 19.17
CA VAL A 395 4.37 -23.05 18.54
C VAL A 395 3.66 -24.05 17.65
N VAL A 396 2.38 -24.22 17.90
CA VAL A 396 1.49 -25.07 17.09
C VAL A 396 0.35 -24.22 16.56
N ALA A 397 0.26 -24.06 15.24
CA ALA A 397 -0.94 -23.53 14.63
C ALA A 397 -1.98 -24.66 14.56
N LEU A 398 -3.05 -24.52 15.30
CA LEU A 398 -4.09 -25.55 15.36
C LEU A 398 -4.79 -25.65 14.00
N ARG A 399 -4.92 -26.86 13.48
CA ARG A 399 -5.79 -27.14 12.34
C ARG A 399 -7.27 -27.06 12.73
N PRO A 400 -8.15 -26.79 11.76
CA PRO A 400 -9.59 -26.85 11.95
C PRO A 400 -10.05 -28.22 12.46
#